data_de8edd75fc8bfdbf18bd68b8432170d0
#
_entry.id   de8edd75fc8bfdbf18bd68b8432170d0
#
_cell.length_a   1.000
_cell.length_b   1.000
_cell.length_c   1.000
_cell.angle_alpha   90.00
_cell.angle_beta   90.00
_cell.angle_gamma   90.00
#
_symmetry.space_group_name_H-M   'P 1'
#
loop_
_entity.id
_entity.type
_entity.pdbx_description
1 polymer ?
#
loop_
_entity_poly.entity_id
_entity_poly.type
_entity_poly.pdbx_seq_one_letter_code
_entity_poly.pdbx_strand_id
1 'polypeptide(L)'
;MNKLFKKNKDGNLVAIKDCRVIAYNYDFENNEYISSTMEHVVAGSGIPANSTFVKPLDHKDGFTQIFDEEKQEWQYVEDHRYDDVYNIETKQKEDIKYLGKLKPEHTLLAPPSADHEFIDGEWIITEEKQAELDAREKQRQIQSLHDDLDNIEGQSTRLERLKRCT
;
A
#
# COMPACT_ATOMS: atom_id res chain seq x y z
N MET A 1 -30.64 -17.71 12.90
CA MET A 1 -30.32 -18.03 14.31
C MET A 1 -29.94 -19.49 14.39
N ASN A 2 -28.77 -19.80 14.97
CA ASN A 2 -28.31 -21.20 15.07
C ASN A 2 -29.21 -21.99 16.03
N LYS A 3 -29.87 -23.07 15.56
CA LYS A 3 -30.80 -23.88 16.32
C LYS A 3 -30.20 -24.59 17.55
N LEU A 4 -28.87 -24.59 17.67
CA LEU A 4 -28.11 -25.19 18.76
C LEU A 4 -27.91 -24.25 19.96
N PHE A 5 -28.27 -22.97 19.82
CA PHE A 5 -28.04 -21.93 20.83
C PHE A 5 -29.32 -21.23 21.23
N LYS A 6 -29.35 -20.74 22.47
CA LYS A 6 -30.42 -19.90 23.03
C LYS A 6 -29.82 -18.72 23.79
N LYS A 7 -30.56 -17.66 23.98
CA LYS A 7 -30.16 -16.57 24.90
C LYS A 7 -30.34 -17.03 26.35
N ASN A 8 -29.33 -16.80 27.18
CA ASN A 8 -29.41 -16.94 28.63
C ASN A 8 -30.11 -15.70 29.27
N LYS A 9 -30.16 -15.63 30.60
CA LYS A 9 -30.79 -14.51 31.33
C LYS A 9 -30.11 -13.17 31.10
N ASP A 10 -28.81 -13.21 30.78
CA ASP A 10 -27.97 -12.02 30.52
C ASP A 10 -27.96 -11.64 29.04
N GLY A 11 -28.71 -12.32 28.20
CA GLY A 11 -28.80 -12.06 26.76
C GLY A 11 -27.74 -12.75 25.92
N ASN A 12 -26.78 -13.46 26.52
CA ASN A 12 -25.71 -14.16 25.83
C ASN A 12 -26.18 -15.45 25.16
N LEU A 13 -25.64 -15.75 23.97
CA LEU A 13 -25.90 -17.00 23.26
C LEU A 13 -25.13 -18.15 23.91
N VAL A 14 -25.86 -19.15 24.39
CA VAL A 14 -25.30 -20.36 25.01
C VAL A 14 -25.85 -21.61 24.35
N ALA A 15 -25.03 -22.65 24.27
CA ALA A 15 -25.41 -23.93 23.70
C ALA A 15 -26.50 -24.61 24.52
N ILE A 16 -27.50 -25.20 23.84
CA ILE A 16 -28.59 -25.97 24.47
C ILE A 16 -28.09 -27.34 24.92
N LYS A 17 -27.14 -27.91 24.18
CA LYS A 17 -26.49 -29.19 24.42
C LYS A 17 -25.08 -29.15 23.86
N ASP A 18 -24.24 -30.10 24.26
CA ASP A 18 -22.91 -30.27 23.70
C ASP A 18 -22.96 -30.35 22.17
N CYS A 19 -22.17 -29.55 21.50
CA CYS A 19 -22.19 -29.49 20.06
C CYS A 19 -20.81 -29.08 19.49
N ARG A 20 -20.60 -29.34 18.18
CA ARG A 20 -19.49 -28.81 17.40
C ARG A 20 -20.01 -27.78 16.42
N VAL A 21 -19.33 -26.66 16.36
CA VAL A 21 -19.71 -25.55 15.50
C VAL A 21 -18.46 -24.92 14.90
N ILE A 22 -18.61 -24.27 13.75
CA ILE A 22 -17.55 -23.40 13.21
C ILE A 22 -17.75 -22.01 13.84
N ALA A 23 -16.70 -21.52 14.47
CA ALA A 23 -16.60 -20.15 14.92
C ALA A 23 -15.65 -19.38 13.97
N TYR A 24 -16.05 -18.20 13.57
CA TYR A 24 -15.25 -17.28 12.75
C TYR A 24 -14.68 -16.21 13.66
N ASN A 25 -13.35 -16.21 13.78
CA ASN A 25 -12.64 -15.39 14.75
C ASN A 25 -12.19 -14.08 14.10
N TYR A 26 -12.26 -13.01 14.89
CA TYR A 26 -11.82 -11.69 14.49
C TYR A 26 -10.92 -11.06 15.56
N ASP A 27 -10.10 -10.12 15.14
CA ASP A 27 -9.19 -9.40 16.01
C ASP A 27 -9.96 -8.52 17.00
N PHE A 28 -9.50 -8.46 18.27
CA PHE A 28 -10.19 -7.74 19.33
C PHE A 28 -10.04 -6.21 19.22
N GLU A 29 -9.04 -5.71 18.49
CA GLU A 29 -8.76 -4.28 18.36
C GLU A 29 -9.52 -3.65 17.19
N ASN A 30 -9.53 -4.34 16.05
CA ASN A 30 -10.07 -3.81 14.80
C ASN A 30 -11.16 -4.66 14.14
N ASN A 31 -11.56 -5.78 14.78
CA ASN A 31 -12.56 -6.74 14.29
C ASN A 31 -12.22 -7.38 12.93
N GLU A 32 -10.96 -7.35 12.52
CA GLU A 32 -10.51 -7.97 11.27
C GLU A 32 -10.61 -9.49 11.34
N TYR A 33 -11.08 -10.13 10.26
CA TYR A 33 -11.14 -11.58 10.17
C TYR A 33 -9.76 -12.21 10.30
N ILE A 34 -9.61 -13.17 11.22
CA ILE A 34 -8.36 -13.90 11.44
C ILE A 34 -8.43 -15.31 10.87
N SER A 35 -9.44 -16.07 11.29
CA SER A 35 -9.51 -17.50 10.99
C SER A 35 -10.89 -18.08 11.28
N SER A 36 -11.09 -19.33 10.87
CA SER A 36 -12.21 -20.14 11.35
C SER A 36 -11.70 -21.36 12.13
N THR A 37 -12.36 -21.66 13.22
CA THR A 37 -12.05 -22.82 14.08
C THR A 37 -13.25 -23.70 14.29
N MET A 38 -13.00 -25.02 14.45
CA MET A 38 -14.03 -25.96 14.87
C MET A 38 -14.05 -26.03 16.39
N GLU A 39 -15.09 -25.46 16.99
CA GLU A 39 -15.24 -25.40 18.44
C GLU A 39 -16.11 -26.53 18.97
N HIS A 40 -15.70 -27.16 20.10
CA HIS A 40 -16.53 -28.03 20.89
C HIS A 40 -17.11 -27.21 22.04
N VAL A 41 -18.38 -26.89 21.94
CA VAL A 41 -19.10 -26.06 22.92
C VAL A 41 -19.96 -26.94 23.80
N VAL A 42 -19.75 -26.91 25.12
CA VAL A 42 -20.55 -27.64 26.09
C VAL A 42 -21.86 -26.93 26.40
N ALA A 43 -22.88 -27.66 26.80
CA ALA A 43 -24.17 -27.09 27.16
C ALA A 43 -24.02 -25.97 28.21
N GLY A 44 -24.69 -24.86 27.96
CA GLY A 44 -24.63 -23.68 28.83
C GLY A 44 -23.48 -22.70 28.55
N SER A 45 -22.49 -23.07 27.70
CA SER A 45 -21.37 -22.19 27.30
C SER A 45 -21.64 -21.52 25.95
N GLY A 46 -20.95 -20.42 25.69
CA GLY A 46 -20.91 -19.72 24.39
C GLY A 46 -19.72 -20.16 23.50
N ILE A 47 -19.60 -19.56 22.34
CA ILE A 47 -18.39 -19.62 21.53
C ILE A 47 -17.30 -18.71 22.14
N PRO A 48 -16.04 -18.84 21.71
CA PRO A 48 -14.97 -17.98 22.19
C PRO A 48 -15.31 -16.48 22.04
N ALA A 49 -14.69 -15.65 22.85
CA ALA A 49 -14.73 -14.20 22.66
C ALA A 49 -14.16 -13.82 21.29
N ASN A 50 -14.58 -12.71 20.75
CA ASN A 50 -14.15 -12.20 19.43
C ASN A 50 -14.36 -13.24 18.31
N SER A 51 -15.51 -13.92 18.37
CA SER A 51 -15.94 -14.85 17.35
C SER A 51 -17.43 -14.75 17.06
N THR A 52 -17.82 -15.19 15.88
CA THR A 52 -19.22 -15.17 15.42
C THR A 52 -19.59 -16.47 14.69
N PHE A 53 -20.89 -16.73 14.55
CA PHE A 53 -21.41 -17.78 13.68
C PHE A 53 -21.65 -17.32 12.26
N VAL A 54 -21.57 -16.02 12.01
CA VAL A 54 -21.78 -15.43 10.67
C VAL A 54 -20.58 -15.76 9.81
N LYS A 55 -20.81 -16.51 8.74
CA LYS A 55 -19.77 -16.87 7.79
C LYS A 55 -19.22 -15.60 7.13
N PRO A 56 -17.89 -15.43 7.04
CA PRO A 56 -17.27 -14.34 6.28
C PRO A 56 -17.73 -14.33 4.83
N LEU A 57 -17.62 -13.18 4.21
CA LEU A 57 -17.84 -12.99 2.78
C LEU A 57 -16.78 -13.74 1.97
N ASP A 58 -17.00 -13.92 0.69
CA ASP A 58 -16.00 -14.52 -0.18
C ASP A 58 -14.77 -13.61 -0.31
N HIS A 59 -13.61 -14.19 -0.67
CA HIS A 59 -12.39 -13.42 -0.86
C HIS A 59 -12.59 -12.36 -1.96
N LYS A 60 -12.06 -11.16 -1.72
CA LYS A 60 -12.04 -10.06 -2.69
C LYS A 60 -10.66 -9.41 -2.68
N ASP A 61 -10.00 -9.37 -3.84
CA ASP A 61 -8.67 -8.78 -3.99
C ASP A 61 -8.68 -7.29 -3.61
N GLY A 62 -7.64 -6.85 -2.87
CA GLY A 62 -7.51 -5.49 -2.36
C GLY A 62 -8.41 -5.16 -1.16
N PHE A 63 -9.07 -6.17 -0.57
CA PHE A 63 -9.95 -5.97 0.58
C PHE A 63 -9.70 -7.01 1.66
N THR A 64 -9.77 -6.58 2.92
CA THR A 64 -9.99 -7.45 4.07
C THR A 64 -11.44 -7.35 4.54
N GLN A 65 -11.80 -8.11 5.58
CA GLN A 65 -13.13 -8.11 6.13
C GLN A 65 -13.08 -7.79 7.61
N ILE A 66 -13.95 -6.90 8.06
CA ILE A 66 -14.18 -6.60 9.47
C ILE A 66 -15.58 -6.99 9.89
N PHE A 67 -15.73 -7.45 11.13
CA PHE A 67 -17.02 -7.82 11.68
C PHE A 67 -17.69 -6.63 12.38
N ASP A 68 -18.86 -6.24 11.90
CA ASP A 68 -19.70 -5.25 12.57
C ASP A 68 -20.54 -5.94 13.65
N GLU A 69 -20.14 -5.78 14.90
CA GLU A 69 -20.83 -6.43 16.04
C GLU A 69 -22.25 -5.90 16.26
N GLU A 70 -22.52 -4.66 15.92
CA GLU A 70 -23.86 -4.08 16.07
C GLU A 70 -24.83 -4.64 15.04
N LYS A 71 -24.40 -4.71 13.78
CA LYS A 71 -25.20 -5.24 12.67
C LYS A 71 -25.11 -6.75 12.53
N GLN A 72 -24.12 -7.38 13.18
CA GLN A 72 -23.85 -8.82 13.08
C GLN A 72 -23.59 -9.27 11.65
N GLU A 73 -22.75 -8.51 10.94
CA GLU A 73 -22.40 -8.78 9.54
C GLU A 73 -20.91 -8.48 9.26
N TRP A 74 -20.35 -9.13 8.22
CA TRP A 74 -19.04 -8.85 7.72
C TRP A 74 -19.09 -7.74 6.67
N GLN A 75 -18.12 -6.84 6.70
CA GLN A 75 -17.98 -5.75 5.74
C GLN A 75 -16.61 -5.77 5.10
N TYR A 76 -16.53 -5.47 3.79
CA TYR A 76 -15.26 -5.27 3.12
C TYR A 76 -14.68 -3.91 3.48
N VAL A 77 -13.39 -3.92 3.75
CA VAL A 77 -12.58 -2.71 3.95
C VAL A 77 -11.36 -2.81 3.03
N GLU A 78 -11.02 -1.73 2.34
CA GLU A 78 -9.83 -1.68 1.49
C GLU A 78 -8.58 -2.01 2.31
N ASP A 79 -7.67 -2.80 1.74
CA ASP A 79 -6.44 -3.22 2.39
C ASP A 79 -5.25 -3.00 1.46
N HIS A 80 -4.51 -1.93 1.76
CA HIS A 80 -3.33 -1.51 1.01
C HIS A 80 -2.02 -1.85 1.72
N ARG A 81 -2.04 -2.68 2.76
CA ARG A 81 -0.85 -3.02 3.57
C ARG A 81 0.21 -3.80 2.79
N TYR A 82 -0.17 -4.40 1.67
CA TYR A 82 0.71 -5.18 0.82
C TYR A 82 0.92 -4.55 -0.56
N ASP A 83 0.34 -3.38 -0.80
CA ASP A 83 0.48 -2.65 -2.05
C ASP A 83 1.72 -1.77 -2.04
N ASP A 84 2.24 -1.47 -3.22
CA ASP A 84 3.25 -0.46 -3.43
C ASP A 84 2.58 0.92 -3.40
N VAL A 85 2.69 1.60 -2.26
CA VAL A 85 2.09 2.92 -2.04
C VAL A 85 3.18 3.98 -2.03
N TYR A 86 2.91 5.10 -2.67
CA TYR A 86 3.85 6.22 -2.80
C TYR A 86 3.24 7.49 -2.19
N ASN A 87 4.06 8.23 -1.48
CA ASN A 87 3.71 9.56 -1.00
C ASN A 87 3.85 10.57 -2.14
N ILE A 88 2.80 11.36 -2.38
CA ILE A 88 2.74 12.29 -3.51
C ILE A 88 3.70 13.48 -3.38
N GLU A 89 4.11 13.85 -2.15
CA GLU A 89 5.04 14.94 -1.91
C GLU A 89 6.48 14.46 -1.93
N THR A 90 6.80 13.42 -1.14
CA THR A 90 8.17 12.90 -1.03
C THR A 90 8.57 12.00 -2.19
N LYS A 91 7.59 11.49 -2.94
CA LYS A 91 7.76 10.55 -4.06
C LYS A 91 8.38 9.21 -3.65
N GLN A 92 8.39 8.94 -2.34
CA GLN A 92 8.97 7.72 -1.79
C GLN A 92 7.88 6.68 -1.54
N LYS A 93 8.28 5.41 -1.62
CA LYS A 93 7.42 4.30 -1.23
C LYS A 93 7.25 4.30 0.28
N GLU A 94 6.03 4.11 0.76
CA GLU A 94 5.68 4.02 2.17
C GLU A 94 4.87 2.76 2.46
N ASP A 95 5.12 2.15 3.63
CA ASP A 95 4.37 1.00 4.09
C ASP A 95 3.10 1.45 4.82
N ILE A 96 1.95 1.01 4.32
CA ILE A 96 0.66 1.28 4.95
C ILE A 96 0.41 0.27 6.08
N LYS A 97 0.00 0.78 7.24
CA LYS A 97 -0.28 -0.04 8.45
C LYS A 97 -1.73 0.06 8.94
N TYR A 98 -2.57 0.78 8.22
CA TYR A 98 -3.98 0.98 8.55
C TYR A 98 -4.87 0.32 7.50
N LEU A 99 -6.11 0.04 7.87
CA LEU A 99 -7.17 -0.42 6.97
C LEU A 99 -8.00 0.75 6.47
N GLY A 100 -8.57 0.59 5.28
CA GLY A 100 -9.43 1.58 4.65
C GLY A 100 -8.77 2.27 3.47
N LYS A 101 -9.45 3.28 2.97
CA LYS A 101 -8.99 4.07 1.81
C LYS A 101 -7.63 4.70 2.05
N LEU A 102 -6.85 4.78 1.00
CA LEU A 102 -5.62 5.55 1.03
C LEU A 102 -5.91 7.00 1.42
N LYS A 103 -5.02 7.57 2.23
CA LYS A 103 -5.08 8.98 2.58
C LYS A 103 -4.73 9.85 1.37
N PRO A 104 -5.14 11.13 1.36
CA PRO A 104 -4.91 12.02 0.22
C PRO A 104 -3.45 12.19 -0.19
N GLU A 105 -2.52 12.02 0.77
CA GLU A 105 -1.07 12.09 0.53
C GLU A 105 -0.48 10.85 -0.13
N HIS A 106 -1.28 9.83 -0.40
CA HIS A 106 -0.83 8.54 -0.93
C HIS A 106 -1.45 8.20 -2.29
N THR A 107 -0.67 7.50 -3.12
CA THR A 107 -1.12 6.96 -4.41
C THR A 107 -0.52 5.57 -4.66
N LEU A 108 -1.19 4.75 -5.47
CA LEU A 108 -0.66 3.48 -5.98
C LEU A 108 0.21 3.66 -7.24
N LEU A 109 0.22 4.86 -7.80
CA LEU A 109 0.99 5.16 -9.00
C LEU A 109 2.44 5.49 -8.62
N ALA A 110 3.38 4.69 -9.12
CA ALA A 110 4.80 4.96 -8.93
C ALA A 110 5.23 6.25 -9.66
N PRO A 111 6.01 7.13 -9.02
CA PRO A 111 6.54 8.31 -9.70
C PRO A 111 7.55 7.88 -10.78
N PRO A 112 7.40 8.34 -12.04
CA PRO A 112 8.32 7.97 -13.12
C PRO A 112 9.73 8.54 -12.90
N SER A 113 9.85 9.70 -12.27
CA SER A 113 11.13 10.31 -11.86
C SER A 113 10.92 11.32 -10.74
N ALA A 114 12.03 11.81 -10.17
CA ALA A 114 12.01 12.87 -9.16
C ALA A 114 11.46 14.20 -9.68
N ASP A 115 11.47 14.41 -10.99
CA ASP A 115 11.06 15.66 -11.64
C ASP A 115 9.55 15.75 -11.89
N HIS A 116 8.79 14.64 -11.71
CA HIS A 116 7.34 14.64 -11.84
C HIS A 116 6.67 15.14 -10.55
N GLU A 117 5.55 15.80 -10.70
CA GLU A 117 4.66 16.22 -9.62
C GLU A 117 3.29 15.53 -9.76
N PHE A 118 2.67 15.19 -8.63
CA PHE A 118 1.36 14.54 -8.63
C PHE A 118 0.26 15.60 -8.65
N ILE A 119 -0.41 15.74 -9.78
CA ILE A 119 -1.46 16.75 -10.01
C ILE A 119 -2.67 16.05 -10.63
N ASP A 120 -3.85 16.29 -10.07
CA ASP A 120 -5.13 15.76 -10.56
C ASP A 120 -5.16 14.23 -10.75
N GLY A 121 -4.41 13.49 -9.91
CA GLY A 121 -4.38 12.02 -9.94
C GLY A 121 -3.32 11.40 -10.84
N GLU A 122 -2.45 12.19 -11.46
CA GLU A 122 -1.41 11.73 -12.37
C GLU A 122 -0.05 12.38 -12.06
N TRP A 123 1.03 11.66 -12.41
CA TRP A 123 2.39 12.21 -12.34
C TRP A 123 2.72 12.94 -13.64
N ILE A 124 2.90 14.26 -13.55
CA ILE A 124 3.23 15.11 -14.71
C ILE A 124 4.50 15.90 -14.47
N ILE A 125 5.18 16.29 -15.55
CA ILE A 125 6.25 17.31 -15.52
C ILE A 125 5.58 18.65 -15.82
N THR A 126 5.66 19.59 -14.89
CA THR A 126 5.13 20.94 -15.09
C THR A 126 5.92 21.69 -16.16
N GLU A 127 5.31 22.69 -16.82
CA GLU A 127 5.98 23.49 -17.84
C GLU A 127 7.24 24.18 -17.30
N GLU A 128 7.19 24.65 -16.06
CA GLU A 128 8.34 25.26 -15.38
C GLU A 128 9.49 24.26 -15.21
N LYS A 129 9.16 23.04 -14.77
CA LYS A 129 10.16 21.98 -14.59
C LYS A 129 10.73 21.50 -15.90
N GLN A 130 9.91 21.41 -16.94
CA GLN A 130 10.37 21.06 -18.28
C GLN A 130 11.37 22.11 -18.81
N ALA A 131 11.08 23.40 -18.64
CA ALA A 131 11.98 24.48 -19.04
C ALA A 131 13.33 24.43 -18.28
N GLU A 132 13.30 24.09 -16.97
CA GLU A 132 14.53 23.87 -16.18
C GLU A 132 15.35 22.69 -16.70
N LEU A 133 14.69 21.57 -17.00
CA LEU A 133 15.34 20.38 -17.56
C LEU A 133 15.99 20.68 -18.92
N ASP A 134 15.30 21.39 -19.80
CA ASP A 134 15.80 21.80 -21.11
C ASP A 134 17.00 22.74 -20.98
N ALA A 135 16.96 23.70 -20.06
CA ALA A 135 18.07 24.61 -19.78
C ALA A 135 19.30 23.84 -19.25
N ARG A 136 19.09 22.88 -18.35
CA ARG A 136 20.14 22.02 -17.79
C ARG A 136 20.77 21.14 -18.85
N GLU A 137 19.98 20.60 -19.77
CA GLU A 137 20.49 19.80 -20.88
C GLU A 137 21.32 20.63 -21.84
N LYS A 138 20.87 21.83 -22.21
CA LYS A 138 21.64 22.77 -23.03
C LYS A 138 22.97 23.12 -22.39
N GLN A 139 22.99 23.37 -21.08
CA GLN A 139 24.22 23.67 -20.36
C GLN A 139 25.19 22.49 -20.36
N ARG A 140 24.72 21.25 -20.21
CA ARG A 140 25.56 20.05 -20.34
C ARG A 140 26.15 19.89 -21.73
N GLN A 141 25.37 20.16 -22.77
CA GLN A 141 25.84 20.11 -24.16
C GLN A 141 26.91 21.15 -24.41
N ILE A 142 26.74 22.39 -23.93
CA ILE A 142 27.75 23.45 -24.02
C ILE A 142 29.05 23.04 -23.32
N GLN A 143 28.95 22.48 -22.11
CA GLN A 143 30.12 22.03 -21.37
C GLN A 143 30.88 20.92 -22.12
N SER A 144 30.14 19.92 -22.64
CA SER A 144 30.75 18.85 -23.45
C SER A 144 31.49 19.38 -24.68
N LEU A 145 30.90 20.38 -25.36
CA LEU A 145 31.57 21.00 -26.52
C LEU A 145 32.84 21.77 -26.13
N HIS A 146 32.83 22.44 -24.97
CA HIS A 146 34.04 23.11 -24.45
C HIS A 146 35.14 22.08 -24.14
N ASP A 147 34.79 20.98 -23.46
CA ASP A 147 35.75 19.93 -23.14
C ASP A 147 36.38 19.30 -24.41
N ASP A 148 35.56 19.12 -25.45
CA ASP A 148 36.02 18.63 -26.75
C ASP A 148 36.98 19.63 -27.44
N LEU A 149 36.70 20.93 -27.41
CA LEU A 149 37.54 21.98 -27.93
C LEU A 149 38.89 22.03 -27.21
N ASP A 150 38.89 22.02 -25.89
CA ASP A 150 40.11 22.01 -25.07
C ASP A 150 40.98 20.78 -25.38
N ASN A 151 40.37 19.63 -25.60
CA ASN A 151 41.08 18.42 -26.01
C ASN A 151 41.75 18.56 -27.38
N ILE A 152 41.03 19.12 -28.36
CA ILE A 152 41.58 19.39 -29.72
C ILE A 152 42.74 20.38 -29.68
N GLU A 153 42.60 21.48 -28.93
CA GLU A 153 43.67 22.47 -28.75
C GLU A 153 44.90 21.86 -28.09
N GLY A 154 44.70 21.03 -27.06
CA GLY A 154 45.79 20.30 -26.40
C GLY A 154 46.52 19.36 -27.36
N GLN A 155 45.81 18.65 -28.22
CA GLN A 155 46.38 17.77 -29.24
C GLN A 155 47.13 18.58 -30.28
N SER A 156 46.62 19.73 -30.76
CA SER A 156 47.27 20.62 -31.72
C SER A 156 48.59 21.16 -31.18
N THR A 157 48.59 21.65 -29.95
CA THR A 157 49.78 22.14 -29.26
C THR A 157 50.85 21.06 -29.11
N ARG A 158 50.45 19.82 -28.84
CA ARG A 158 51.36 18.67 -28.73
C ARG A 158 52.00 18.35 -30.09
N LEU A 159 51.23 18.36 -31.18
CA LEU A 159 51.71 18.14 -32.54
C LEU A 159 52.69 19.23 -33.00
N GLU A 160 52.45 20.50 -32.67
CA GLU A 160 53.37 21.60 -32.99
C GLU A 160 54.71 21.49 -32.25
N ARG A 161 54.71 21.05 -30.99
CA ARG A 161 55.94 20.76 -30.24
C ARG A 161 56.75 19.65 -30.88
N LEU A 162 56.10 18.57 -31.32
CA LEU A 162 56.80 17.46 -32.02
C LEU A 162 57.44 17.90 -33.35
N LYS A 163 56.77 18.78 -34.11
CA LYS A 163 57.32 19.33 -35.37
C LYS A 163 58.53 20.21 -35.16
N ARG A 164 58.74 20.83 -34.01
CA ARG A 164 59.89 21.67 -33.67
C ARG A 164 61.12 20.88 -33.22
N CYS A 165 60.97 19.62 -32.91
CA CYS A 165 62.04 18.73 -32.45
C CYS A 165 62.64 17.86 -33.57
N THR A 166 62.11 17.96 -34.78
CA THR A 166 62.63 17.33 -36.01
C THR A 166 63.30 18.33 -36.88
#